data_2eba9e5be4ede09f426d93a6eddc8d34
#
_entry.id   2eba9e5be4ede09f426d93a6eddc8d34
#
_cell.length_a   1.000
_cell.length_b   1.000
_cell.length_c   1.000
_cell.angle_alpha   90.00
_cell.angle_beta   90.00
_cell.angle_gamma   90.00
#
_symmetry.space_group_name_H-M   'P 1'
#
loop_
_entity.id
_entity.type
_entity.pdbx_description
1 polymer ?
#
loop_
_entity_poly.entity_id
_entity_poly.type
_entity_poly.pdbx_seq_one_letter_code
_entity_poly.pdbx_strand_id
1 'polypeptide(L)'
;MFGEIYLCRFPFTDSSGSKIRPVIALFDLGQDAVICRVTGRLRSGRMDVMINEWKTAGLLKPSVAMLDRIITAEKSLFISKLGSLASSDLEAVKLRWNQNMVL
;
A
#
# COMPACT_ATOMS: atom_id res chain seq x y z
N MET A 1 8.32 9.75 0.47
CA MET A 1 6.94 9.19 0.51
C MET A 1 6.88 7.74 0.08
N PHE A 2 7.59 7.32 -0.96
CA PHE A 2 7.54 5.92 -1.37
C PHE A 2 7.90 4.99 -0.22
N GLY A 3 7.04 4.00 0.04
CA GLY A 3 7.21 3.02 1.11
C GLY A 3 6.61 3.42 2.45
N GLU A 4 6.12 4.64 2.59
CA GLU A 4 5.40 5.04 3.80
C GLU A 4 4.04 4.36 3.85
N ILE A 5 3.63 3.95 5.04
CA ILE A 5 2.36 3.27 5.29
C ILE A 5 1.43 4.22 6.01
N TYR A 6 0.22 4.36 5.47
CA TYR A 6 -0.81 5.23 6.05
C TYR A 6 -2.10 4.45 6.27
N LEU A 7 -2.87 4.86 7.27
CA LEU A 7 -4.30 4.57 7.29
C LEU A 7 -4.98 5.55 6.36
N CYS A 8 -5.79 5.04 5.46
CA CYS A 8 -6.43 5.83 4.42
C CYS A 8 -7.89 5.41 4.28
N ARG A 9 -8.74 6.40 4.02
CA ARG A 9 -10.16 6.15 3.71
C ARG A 9 -10.25 5.68 2.27
N PHE A 10 -10.42 4.37 2.10
CA PHE A 10 -10.40 3.71 0.80
C PHE A 10 -11.84 3.48 0.32
N PRO A 11 -12.23 3.95 -0.87
CA PRO A 11 -13.61 3.82 -1.34
C PRO A 11 -13.95 2.38 -1.70
N PHE A 12 -15.24 2.01 -1.53
CA PHE A 12 -15.76 0.76 -2.06
C PHE A 12 -16.02 0.89 -3.56
N THR A 13 -15.90 -0.22 -4.28
CA THR A 13 -16.11 -0.23 -5.73
C THR A 13 -17.58 -0.02 -6.10
N ASP A 14 -18.51 -0.32 -5.20
CA ASP A 14 -19.95 -0.17 -5.43
C ASP A 14 -20.51 1.17 -4.94
N SER A 15 -19.65 2.08 -4.51
CA SER A 15 -20.01 3.40 -3.99
C SER A 15 -20.89 3.36 -2.73
N SER A 16 -20.97 2.22 -2.04
CA SER A 16 -21.78 2.08 -0.82
C SER A 16 -21.14 2.78 0.38
N GLY A 17 -19.92 3.34 0.24
CA GLY A 17 -19.21 4.01 1.30
C GLY A 17 -17.71 3.84 1.18
N SER A 18 -17.02 3.90 2.32
CA SER A 18 -15.58 3.75 2.38
C SER A 18 -15.19 2.95 3.63
N LYS A 19 -14.00 2.36 3.60
CA LYS A 19 -13.38 1.72 4.76
C LYS A 19 -12.01 2.32 4.99
N ILE A 20 -11.60 2.32 6.26
CA ILE A 20 -10.24 2.70 6.62
C ILE A 20 -9.34 1.47 6.42
N ARG A 21 -8.31 1.63 5.59
CA ARG A 21 -7.40 0.55 5.23
C ARG A 21 -5.95 1.04 5.29
N PRO A 22 -5.00 0.16 5.65
CA PRO A 22 -3.60 0.51 5.46
C PRO A 22 -3.27 0.50 3.97
N VAL A 23 -2.47 1.47 3.56
CA VAL A 23 -2.01 1.63 2.18
C VAL A 23 -0.53 1.95 2.17
N ILE A 24 0.14 1.60 1.06
CA ILE A 24 1.53 2.00 0.83
C ILE A 24 1.54 3.14 -0.17
N ALA A 25 2.23 4.22 0.15
CA ALA A 25 2.47 5.30 -0.79
C ALA A 25 3.49 4.86 -1.84
N LEU A 26 3.13 4.98 -3.11
CA LEU A 26 3.99 4.63 -4.23
C LEU A 26 4.60 5.86 -4.90
N PHE A 27 3.79 6.86 -5.22
CA PHE A 27 4.24 8.08 -5.87
C PHE A 27 3.60 9.29 -5.21
N ASP A 28 4.41 10.32 -4.99
CA ASP A 28 3.96 11.61 -4.47
C ASP A 28 3.64 12.52 -5.66
N LEU A 29 2.39 12.94 -5.77
CA LEU A 29 1.92 13.83 -6.83
C LEU A 29 1.56 15.23 -6.32
N GLY A 30 2.05 15.60 -5.14
CA GLY A 30 1.75 16.89 -4.52
C GLY A 30 0.53 16.79 -3.60
N GLN A 31 -0.63 17.25 -4.06
CA GLN A 31 -1.88 17.13 -3.29
C GLN A 31 -2.42 15.70 -3.28
N ASP A 32 -2.06 14.92 -4.30
CA ASP A 32 -2.46 13.54 -4.45
C ASP A 32 -1.27 12.59 -4.27
N ALA A 33 -1.55 11.32 -4.11
CA ALA A 33 -0.55 10.26 -4.13
C ALA A 33 -1.13 9.02 -4.80
N VAL A 34 -0.29 8.29 -5.51
CA VAL A 34 -0.63 6.95 -5.98
C VAL A 34 -0.33 6.00 -4.84
N ILE A 35 -1.31 5.21 -4.46
CA ILE A 35 -1.22 4.28 -3.33
C ILE A 35 -1.67 2.90 -3.75
N CYS A 36 -1.19 1.87 -3.04
CA CYS A 36 -1.73 0.52 -3.18
C CYS A 36 -2.23 0.01 -1.83
N ARG A 37 -3.17 -0.91 -1.91
CA ARG A 37 -3.81 -1.48 -0.72
C ARG A 37 -2.91 -2.49 -0.04
N VAL A 38 -2.98 -2.54 1.29
CA VAL A 38 -2.35 -3.57 2.12
C VAL A 38 -3.47 -4.38 2.78
N THR A 39 -3.31 -5.70 2.79
CA THR A 39 -4.26 -6.60 3.43
C THR A 39 -3.58 -7.49 4.46
N GLY A 40 -4.26 -7.72 5.58
CA GLY A 40 -3.84 -8.72 6.56
C GLY A 40 -4.27 -10.14 6.19
N ARG A 41 -5.01 -10.31 5.11
CA ARG A 41 -5.38 -11.62 4.58
C ARG A 41 -4.26 -12.10 3.67
N LEU A 42 -3.54 -13.12 4.11
CA LEU A 42 -2.37 -13.61 3.37
C LEU A 42 -2.78 -14.23 2.04
N ARG A 43 -2.05 -13.85 1.00
CA ARG A 43 -2.27 -14.29 -0.37
C ARG A 43 -0.95 -14.21 -1.13
N SER A 44 -0.85 -14.89 -2.26
CA SER A 44 0.40 -15.00 -3.02
C SER A 44 0.17 -14.92 -4.53
N GLY A 45 -0.64 -13.97 -4.97
CA GLY A 45 -0.85 -13.70 -6.39
C GLY A 45 0.37 -13.06 -7.04
N ARG A 46 0.33 -12.90 -8.35
CA ARG A 46 1.43 -12.36 -9.16
C ARG A 46 1.87 -10.96 -8.69
N MET A 47 0.91 -10.13 -8.29
CA MET A 47 1.16 -8.76 -7.87
C MET A 47 1.15 -8.58 -6.35
N ASP A 48 1.17 -9.67 -5.60
CA ASP A 48 1.17 -9.63 -4.14
C ASP A 48 2.60 -9.73 -3.62
N VAL A 49 2.94 -8.85 -2.67
CA VAL A 49 4.26 -8.84 -2.03
C VAL A 49 4.09 -8.98 -0.53
N MET A 50 4.65 -10.03 0.05
CA MET A 50 4.65 -10.20 1.51
C MET A 50 5.48 -9.11 2.16
N ILE A 51 4.91 -8.46 3.17
CA ILE A 51 5.64 -7.48 3.99
C ILE A 51 6.25 -8.24 5.16
N ASN A 52 7.52 -8.65 5.03
CA ASN A 52 8.18 -9.50 6.03
C ASN A 52 8.42 -8.75 7.33
N GLU A 53 8.81 -7.47 7.27
CA GLU A 53 9.05 -6.63 8.43
C GLU A 53 7.82 -5.78 8.74
N TRP A 54 6.69 -6.43 8.89
CA TRP A 54 5.41 -5.75 9.08
C TRP A 54 5.36 -4.94 10.39
N LYS A 55 6.06 -5.37 11.43
CA LYS A 55 6.14 -4.60 12.69
C LYS A 55 6.85 -3.27 12.49
N THR A 56 7.97 -3.27 11.78
CA THR A 56 8.70 -2.05 11.43
C THR A 56 7.84 -1.11 10.60
N ALA A 57 7.00 -1.65 9.75
CA ALA A 57 6.07 -0.87 8.92
C ALA A 57 4.90 -0.30 9.71
N GLY A 58 4.76 -0.64 11.00
CA GLY A 58 3.67 -0.15 11.84
C GLY A 58 2.37 -0.93 11.68
N LEU A 59 2.43 -2.11 11.09
CA LEU A 59 1.25 -2.96 10.92
C LEU A 59 1.05 -3.84 12.14
N LEU A 60 -0.18 -4.33 12.34
CA LEU A 60 -0.56 -5.09 13.53
C LEU A 60 -0.43 -6.60 13.36
N LYS A 61 -0.24 -7.06 12.14
CA LYS A 61 -0.12 -8.49 11.82
C LYS A 61 0.59 -8.68 10.48
N PRO A 62 1.03 -9.92 10.17
CA PRO A 62 1.56 -10.21 8.84
C PRO A 62 0.61 -9.74 7.75
N SER A 63 1.14 -9.05 6.76
CA SER A 63 0.34 -8.37 5.75
C SER A 63 0.98 -8.49 4.38
N VAL A 64 0.17 -8.25 3.35
CA VAL A 64 0.56 -8.34 1.94
C VAL A 64 0.23 -7.02 1.25
N ALA A 65 1.18 -6.51 0.48
CA ALA A 65 0.97 -5.39 -0.43
C ALA A 65 0.35 -5.91 -1.72
N MET A 66 -0.79 -5.35 -2.11
CA MET A 66 -1.48 -5.72 -3.34
C MET A 66 -1.18 -4.67 -4.40
N LEU A 67 -0.14 -4.92 -5.21
CA LEU A 67 0.34 -3.92 -6.17
C LEU A 67 -0.61 -3.68 -7.34
N ASP A 68 -1.59 -4.54 -7.55
CA ASP A 68 -2.63 -4.35 -8.56
C ASP A 68 -3.87 -3.60 -8.03
N ARG A 69 -3.91 -3.30 -6.75
CA ARG A 69 -5.00 -2.53 -6.12
C ARG A 69 -4.51 -1.10 -5.87
N ILE A 70 -4.32 -0.36 -6.94
CA ILE A 70 -3.80 1.00 -6.90
C ILE A 70 -4.88 2.02 -7.22
N ILE A 71 -4.82 3.14 -6.52
CA ILE A 71 -5.63 4.31 -6.83
C ILE A 71 -4.78 5.57 -6.64
N THR A 72 -5.22 6.64 -7.28
CA THR A 72 -4.73 7.98 -6.98
C THR A 72 -5.69 8.60 -5.98
N ALA A 73 -5.19 8.95 -4.81
CA ALA A 73 -6.00 9.49 -3.72
C ALA A 73 -5.51 10.86 -3.31
N GLU A 74 -6.44 11.74 -2.95
CA GLU A 74 -6.08 13.00 -2.31
C GLU A 74 -5.48 12.71 -0.93
N LYS A 75 -4.41 13.41 -0.58
CA LYS A 75 -3.76 13.23 0.72
C LYS A 75 -4.68 13.57 1.90
N SER A 76 -5.73 14.34 1.66
CA SER A 76 -6.78 14.61 2.65
C SER A 76 -7.50 13.35 3.13
N LEU A 77 -7.42 12.24 2.36
CA LEU A 77 -8.00 10.96 2.74
C LEU A 77 -7.09 10.16 3.69
N PHE A 78 -5.84 10.59 3.86
CA PHE A 78 -4.91 9.97 4.80
C PHE A 78 -5.27 10.38 6.22
N ILE A 79 -5.41 9.41 7.12
CA ILE A 79 -5.81 9.64 8.50
C ILE A 79 -4.60 9.76 9.40
N SER A 80 -3.66 8.82 9.27
CA SER A 80 -2.43 8.81 10.07
C SER A 80 -1.36 8.00 9.37
N LYS A 81 -0.10 8.34 9.64
CA LYS A 81 1.04 7.54 9.20
C LYS A 81 1.30 6.43 10.22
N LEU A 82 1.39 5.21 9.77
CA LEU A 82 1.69 4.05 10.62
C LEU A 82 3.18 3.79 10.73
N GLY A 83 3.92 3.98 9.65
CA GLY A 83 5.34 3.69 9.59
C GLY A 83 5.85 3.71 8.16
N SER A 84 6.93 2.97 7.93
CA SER A 84 7.56 2.85 6.61
C SER A 84 8.05 1.43 6.39
N LEU A 85 8.05 0.98 5.14
CA LEU A 85 8.61 -0.32 4.79
C LEU A 85 10.10 -0.38 5.14
N ALA A 86 10.53 -1.51 5.70
CA ALA A 86 11.96 -1.80 5.85
C ALA A 86 12.62 -1.90 4.47
N SER A 87 13.93 -1.68 4.41
CA SER A 87 14.67 -1.67 3.14
C SER A 87 14.45 -2.92 2.31
N SER A 88 14.42 -4.10 2.94
CA SER A 88 14.22 -5.37 2.23
C SER A 88 12.84 -5.46 1.59
N ASP A 89 11.81 -5.01 2.29
CA ASP A 89 10.44 -5.01 1.77
C ASP A 89 10.26 -3.95 0.69
N LEU A 90 10.90 -2.81 0.85
CA LEU A 90 10.89 -1.74 -0.14
C LEU A 90 11.51 -2.21 -1.46
N GLU A 91 12.63 -2.92 -1.40
CA GLU A 91 13.27 -3.49 -2.58
C GLU A 91 12.41 -4.59 -3.21
N ALA A 92 11.74 -5.40 -2.40
CA ALA A 92 10.83 -6.44 -2.90
C ALA A 92 9.65 -5.83 -3.67
N VAL A 93 9.09 -4.74 -3.18
CA VAL A 93 8.01 -4.01 -3.86
C VAL A 93 8.51 -3.44 -5.19
N LYS A 94 9.68 -2.78 -5.18
CA LYS A 94 10.28 -2.23 -6.41
C LYS A 94 10.51 -3.30 -7.44
N LEU A 95 11.09 -4.42 -7.05
CA LEU A 95 11.39 -5.52 -7.96
C LEU A 95 10.12 -6.07 -8.61
N ARG A 96 9.09 -6.34 -7.80
CA ARG A 96 7.83 -6.89 -8.29
C ARG A 96 7.15 -5.92 -9.24
N TRP A 97 7.13 -4.63 -8.88
CA TRP A 97 6.59 -3.58 -9.74
C TRP A 97 7.32 -3.54 -11.08
N ASN A 98 8.65 -3.46 -11.03
CA ASN A 98 9.46 -3.32 -12.24
C ASN A 98 9.38 -4.54 -13.17
N GLN A 99 9.14 -5.73 -12.61
CA GLN A 99 8.98 -6.95 -13.40
C GLN A 99 7.63 -7.05 -14.09
N ASN A 100 6.59 -6.42 -13.56
CA ASN A 100 5.22 -6.65 -14.00
C ASN A 100 4.51 -5.43 -14.56
N MET A 101 4.85 -4.22 -14.09
CA MET A 101 4.15 -3.00 -14.49
C MET A 101 4.88 -2.32 -15.66
N VAL A 102 4.98 -3.05 -16.77
CA VAL A 102 5.66 -2.59 -17.99
C VAL A 102 4.64 -2.55 -19.10
N LEU A 103 4.58 -1.44 -19.79
CA LEU A 103 3.65 -1.24 -20.92
C LEU A 103 4.32 -1.58 -22.27
#